data_ef68774ee44e363355f2bb9e3636a81d
#
_entry.id   ef68774ee44e363355f2bb9e3636a81d
#
_cell.length_a   1.000
_cell.length_b   1.000
_cell.length_c   1.000
_cell.angle_alpha   90.00
_cell.angle_beta   90.00
_cell.angle_gamma   90.00
#
_symmetry.space_group_name_H-M   'P 1'
#
loop_
_entity.id
_entity.type
_entity.pdbx_description
1 polymer ?
#
loop_
_entity_poly.entity_id
_entity_poly.type
_entity_poly.pdbx_seq_one_letter_code
_entity_poly.pdbx_strand_id
1 'polypeptide(L)'
;MVLPRRSPLMELVGNPSVLGVLGMDAGPGDLSELLKEDVENTVIVVDDFDTLTNDHSMNPRIEEHIKACRDHHGGVLVACGIDEVGGMYRGVVATARKTRTGLILAPRGSDDGSHFSARLPRSIGGPVPKGRAVQISTTGWTWVQVPKDQ
;
A
#
# COMPACT_ATOMS: atom_id res chain seq x y z
N MET A 1 -7.14 -4.83 8.27
CA MET A 1 -7.12 -4.43 6.84
C MET A 1 -8.18 -3.36 6.62
N VAL A 2 -7.96 -2.41 5.73
CA VAL A 2 -8.94 -1.40 5.31
C VAL A 2 -9.30 -1.72 3.85
N LEU A 3 -10.53 -2.11 3.61
CA LEU A 3 -11.03 -2.57 2.31
C LEU A 3 -12.25 -1.71 1.90
N PRO A 4 -12.02 -0.58 1.23
CA PRO A 4 -13.10 0.34 0.84
C PRO A 4 -14.09 -0.26 -0.16
N ARG A 5 -13.65 -1.26 -0.91
CA ARG A 5 -14.45 -2.03 -1.88
C ARG A 5 -14.35 -3.53 -1.62
N ARG A 6 -15.11 -4.31 -2.40
CA ARG A 6 -14.96 -5.76 -2.44
C ARG A 6 -13.55 -6.12 -2.94
N SER A 7 -12.79 -6.81 -2.10
CA SER A 7 -11.40 -7.20 -2.36
C SER A 7 -11.22 -8.70 -2.17
N PRO A 8 -10.33 -9.35 -2.94
CA PRO A 8 -9.93 -10.73 -2.68
C PRO A 8 -9.33 -10.93 -1.28
N LEU A 9 -8.78 -9.88 -0.66
CA LEU A 9 -8.27 -9.94 0.70
C LEU A 9 -9.33 -10.29 1.75
N MET A 10 -10.61 -10.24 1.40
CA MET A 10 -11.70 -10.74 2.26
C MET A 10 -11.57 -12.24 2.58
N GLU A 11 -10.89 -13.02 1.74
CA GLU A 11 -10.61 -14.44 1.98
C GLU A 11 -9.69 -14.67 3.19
N LEU A 12 -8.98 -13.63 3.61
CA LEU A 12 -8.10 -13.67 4.79
C LEU A 12 -8.86 -13.43 6.11
N VAL A 13 -10.13 -13.09 6.05
CA VAL A 13 -10.97 -12.92 7.25
C VAL A 13 -11.03 -14.23 8.00
N GLY A 14 -10.77 -14.19 9.31
CA GLY A 14 -10.68 -15.39 10.16
C GLY A 14 -9.28 -15.99 10.27
N ASN A 15 -8.31 -15.50 9.50
CA ASN A 15 -6.91 -15.85 9.74
C ASN A 15 -6.46 -15.26 11.08
N PRO A 16 -5.80 -16.04 11.95
CA PRO A 16 -5.34 -15.58 13.27
C PRO A 16 -4.42 -14.35 13.23
N SER A 17 -3.74 -14.10 12.10
CA SER A 17 -2.88 -12.93 11.90
C SER A 17 -3.66 -11.68 11.45
N VAL A 18 -4.96 -11.76 11.24
CA VAL A 18 -5.81 -10.63 10.84
C VAL A 18 -6.61 -10.13 12.04
N LEU A 19 -6.21 -9.01 12.60
CA LEU A 19 -6.86 -8.37 13.74
C LEU A 19 -8.29 -7.91 13.43
N GLY A 20 -8.54 -7.49 12.20
CA GLY A 20 -9.86 -7.06 11.77
C GLY A 20 -9.87 -6.46 10.37
N VAL A 21 -11.08 -6.22 9.87
CA VAL A 21 -11.34 -5.61 8.57
C VAL A 21 -12.28 -4.43 8.74
N LEU A 22 -11.90 -3.30 8.18
CA LEU A 22 -12.66 -2.05 8.18
C LEU A 22 -13.09 -1.71 6.76
N GLY A 23 -14.33 -1.32 6.60
CA GLY A 23 -14.89 -0.84 5.34
C GLY A 23 -14.80 0.69 5.18
N MET A 24 -15.47 1.21 4.14
CA MET A 24 -15.52 2.64 3.83
C MET A 24 -16.16 3.49 4.95
N ASP A 25 -17.13 2.93 5.67
CA ASP A 25 -17.87 3.66 6.71
C ASP A 25 -17.15 3.68 8.07
N ALA A 26 -16.01 3.00 8.18
CA ALA A 26 -15.26 2.94 9.43
C ALA A 26 -14.58 4.27 9.73
N GLY A 27 -14.52 4.59 11.02
CA GLY A 27 -13.89 5.82 11.52
C GLY A 27 -12.54 5.59 12.18
N PRO A 28 -11.88 6.67 12.61
CA PRO A 28 -10.58 6.59 13.29
C PRO A 28 -10.65 5.84 14.62
N GLY A 29 -11.81 5.84 15.27
CA GLY A 29 -12.06 5.09 16.50
C GLY A 29 -11.97 3.58 16.30
N ASP A 30 -12.59 3.08 15.22
CA ASP A 30 -12.58 1.66 14.87
C ASP A 30 -11.16 1.18 14.59
N LEU A 31 -10.37 1.97 13.85
CA LEU A 31 -8.97 1.66 13.59
C LEU A 31 -8.14 1.69 14.88
N SER A 32 -8.36 2.66 15.75
CA SER A 32 -7.66 2.77 17.03
C SER A 32 -7.97 1.59 17.95
N GLU A 33 -9.20 1.09 17.93
CA GLU A 33 -9.61 -0.09 18.68
C GLU A 33 -8.82 -1.34 18.26
N LEU A 34 -8.70 -1.57 16.95
CA LEU A 34 -7.94 -2.70 16.42
C LEU A 34 -6.43 -2.62 16.69
N LEU A 35 -5.91 -1.41 16.84
CA LEU A 35 -4.46 -1.18 17.04
C LEU A 35 -4.05 -1.18 18.53
N LYS A 36 -4.99 -1.28 19.48
CA LYS A 36 -4.71 -1.09 20.92
C LYS A 36 -3.63 -2.00 21.48
N GLU A 37 -3.58 -3.25 21.02
CA GLU A 37 -2.77 -4.28 21.69
C GLU A 37 -1.32 -4.32 21.19
N ASP A 38 -1.07 -4.03 19.92
CA ASP A 38 0.28 -4.14 19.35
C ASP A 38 0.49 -3.22 18.14
N VAL A 39 0.51 -1.92 18.38
CA VAL A 39 0.73 -0.90 17.32
C VAL A 39 2.04 -1.13 16.59
N GLU A 40 3.09 -1.50 17.31
CA GLU A 40 4.47 -1.51 16.82
C GLU A 40 4.77 -2.70 15.89
N ASN A 41 4.00 -3.79 16.01
CA ASN A 41 4.15 -4.98 15.18
C ASN A 41 2.99 -5.19 14.20
N THR A 42 2.03 -4.26 14.16
CA THR A 42 0.86 -4.36 13.29
C THR A 42 1.11 -3.69 11.94
N VAL A 43 0.77 -4.38 10.86
CA VAL A 43 0.74 -3.81 9.51
C VAL A 43 -0.70 -3.46 9.13
N ILE A 44 -0.94 -2.20 8.79
CA ILE A 44 -2.20 -1.78 8.18
C ILE A 44 -2.09 -2.03 6.67
N VAL A 45 -2.96 -2.86 6.12
CA VAL A 45 -3.10 -3.06 4.68
C VAL A 45 -4.31 -2.28 4.19
N VAL A 46 -4.10 -1.37 3.25
CA VAL A 46 -5.18 -0.58 2.62
C VAL A 46 -5.22 -0.93 1.14
N ASP A 47 -6.28 -1.57 0.71
CA ASP A 47 -6.52 -1.87 -0.70
C ASP A 47 -7.37 -0.78 -1.34
N ASP A 48 -7.23 -0.56 -2.64
CA ASP A 48 -7.95 0.47 -3.40
C ASP A 48 -7.96 1.85 -2.70
N PHE A 49 -6.81 2.31 -2.22
CA PHE A 49 -6.69 3.58 -1.48
C PHE A 49 -7.22 4.79 -2.26
N ASP A 50 -7.19 4.73 -3.59
CA ASP A 50 -7.74 5.76 -4.46
C ASP A 50 -9.25 5.99 -4.28
N THR A 51 -9.96 5.06 -3.65
CA THR A 51 -11.38 5.22 -3.29
C THR A 51 -11.59 5.97 -1.97
N LEU A 52 -10.58 6.01 -1.11
CA LEU A 52 -10.60 6.86 0.07
C LEU A 52 -10.26 8.28 -0.34
N THR A 53 -11.15 9.23 -0.10
CA THR A 53 -10.84 10.64 -0.37
C THR A 53 -9.69 11.11 0.51
N ASN A 54 -8.98 12.16 0.08
CA ASN A 54 -7.90 12.75 0.88
C ASN A 54 -8.36 13.22 2.27
N ASP A 55 -9.64 13.53 2.41
CA ASP A 55 -10.26 14.01 3.65
C ASP A 55 -10.93 12.88 4.46
N HIS A 56 -10.71 11.62 4.08
CA HIS A 56 -11.30 10.51 4.82
C HIS A 56 -10.81 10.49 6.27
N SER A 57 -11.73 10.33 7.20
CA SER A 57 -11.47 10.47 8.65
C SER A 57 -10.41 9.53 9.22
N MET A 58 -10.17 8.38 8.59
CA MET A 58 -9.12 7.43 8.99
C MET A 58 -7.70 7.87 8.59
N ASN A 59 -7.53 8.74 7.59
CA ASN A 59 -6.22 9.09 7.06
C ASN A 59 -5.25 9.62 8.12
N PRO A 60 -5.62 10.55 9.01
CA PRO A 60 -4.72 11.02 10.06
C PRO A 60 -4.24 9.89 10.97
N ARG A 61 -5.12 8.93 11.31
CA ARG A 61 -4.75 7.80 12.17
C ARG A 61 -3.79 6.82 11.48
N ILE A 62 -3.97 6.59 10.16
CA ILE A 62 -3.03 5.79 9.35
C ILE A 62 -1.66 6.50 9.30
N GLU A 63 -1.63 7.82 9.11
CA GLU A 63 -0.39 8.60 9.11
C GLU A 63 0.34 8.58 10.48
N GLU A 64 -0.40 8.62 11.57
CA GLU A 64 0.16 8.44 12.91
C GLU A 64 0.79 7.06 13.07
N HIS A 65 0.13 6.02 12.56
CA HIS A 65 0.66 4.66 12.60
C HIS A 65 1.97 4.53 11.79
N ILE A 66 2.05 5.14 10.59
CA ILE A 66 3.31 5.17 9.81
C ILE A 66 4.45 5.79 10.64
N LYS A 67 4.15 6.84 11.40
CA LYS A 67 5.16 7.51 12.24
C LYS A 67 5.55 6.65 13.45
N ALA A 68 4.57 6.03 14.09
CA ALA A 68 4.80 5.16 15.26
C ALA A 68 5.64 3.93 14.92
N CYS A 69 5.45 3.36 13.72
CA CYS A 69 6.17 2.16 13.29
C CYS A 69 7.56 2.42 12.68
N ARG A 70 8.04 3.67 12.65
CA ARG A 70 9.30 4.01 11.96
C ARG A 70 10.49 3.18 12.41
N ASP A 71 10.56 2.87 13.71
CA ASP A 71 11.67 2.15 14.35
C ASP A 71 11.24 0.76 14.84
N HIS A 72 10.09 0.25 14.35
CA HIS A 72 9.48 -0.99 14.75
C HIS A 72 9.16 -1.89 13.54
N HIS A 73 8.54 -3.05 13.78
CA HIS A 73 8.22 -4.04 12.74
C HIS A 73 6.86 -3.81 12.08
N GLY A 74 6.04 -2.92 12.63
CA GLY A 74 4.78 -2.51 12.03
C GLY A 74 4.96 -1.61 10.80
N GLY A 75 3.85 -1.24 10.18
CA GLY A 75 3.87 -0.35 9.03
C GLY A 75 2.55 -0.25 8.29
N VAL A 76 2.61 0.30 7.09
CA VAL A 76 1.44 0.43 6.21
C VAL A 76 1.78 -0.06 4.82
N LEU A 77 0.94 -0.92 4.28
CA LEU A 77 0.94 -1.33 2.88
C LEU A 77 -0.27 -0.71 2.19
N VAL A 78 -0.02 0.11 1.17
CA VAL A 78 -1.08 0.79 0.41
C VAL A 78 -1.06 0.30 -1.02
N ALA A 79 -2.21 -0.18 -1.51
CA ALA A 79 -2.43 -0.48 -2.92
C ALA A 79 -3.35 0.57 -3.55
N CYS A 80 -3.00 1.06 -4.71
CA CYS A 80 -3.81 2.01 -5.48
C CYS A 80 -3.44 1.99 -6.97
N GLY A 81 -4.31 2.53 -7.80
CA GLY A 81 -4.05 2.70 -9.23
C GLY A 81 -2.84 3.61 -9.49
N ILE A 82 -1.97 3.22 -10.43
CA ILE A 82 -0.74 3.97 -10.70
C ILE A 82 -1.02 5.39 -11.24
N ASP A 83 -2.11 5.55 -11.97
CA ASP A 83 -2.53 6.85 -12.50
C ASP A 83 -2.97 7.81 -11.39
N GLU A 84 -3.54 7.28 -10.31
CA GLU A 84 -4.02 8.04 -9.16
C GLU A 84 -2.87 8.48 -8.24
N VAL A 85 -1.83 7.65 -8.13
CA VAL A 85 -0.64 7.96 -7.30
C VAL A 85 -0.02 9.31 -7.67
N GLY A 86 -0.01 9.66 -8.95
CA GLY A 86 0.56 10.91 -9.44
C GLY A 86 -0.10 12.16 -8.88
N GLY A 87 -1.41 12.12 -8.64
CA GLY A 87 -2.20 13.22 -8.09
C GLY A 87 -2.18 13.35 -6.56
N MET A 88 -1.66 12.36 -5.85
CA MET A 88 -1.67 12.31 -4.39
C MET A 88 -0.41 12.95 -3.79
N TYR A 89 -0.43 14.29 -3.63
CA TYR A 89 0.70 15.06 -3.09
C TYR A 89 0.70 15.20 -1.56
N ARG A 90 -0.36 14.79 -0.86
CA ARG A 90 -0.53 14.86 0.59
C ARG A 90 -1.10 13.54 1.11
N GLY A 91 -1.06 13.37 2.43
CA GLY A 91 -1.68 12.23 3.11
C GLY A 91 -0.83 10.97 3.07
N VAL A 92 -1.50 9.86 3.28
CA VAL A 92 -0.91 8.53 3.47
C VAL A 92 -0.03 8.12 2.29
N VAL A 93 -0.51 8.23 1.05
CA VAL A 93 0.23 7.84 -0.16
C VAL A 93 1.48 8.69 -0.34
N ALA A 94 1.37 10.02 -0.17
CA ALA A 94 2.53 10.91 -0.26
C ALA A 94 3.58 10.58 0.81
N THR A 95 3.15 10.18 1.99
CA THR A 95 4.04 9.77 3.08
C THR A 95 4.68 8.41 2.78
N ALA A 96 3.92 7.44 2.30
CA ALA A 96 4.44 6.13 1.87
C ALA A 96 5.47 6.26 0.73
N ARG A 97 5.22 7.10 -0.27
CA ARG A 97 6.16 7.34 -1.39
C ARG A 97 7.53 7.85 -0.94
N LYS A 98 7.62 8.57 0.17
CA LYS A 98 8.90 9.07 0.71
C LYS A 98 9.83 7.93 1.14
N THR A 99 9.31 6.75 1.42
CA THR A 99 10.13 5.57 1.75
C THR A 99 10.89 5.03 0.55
N ARG A 100 10.48 5.40 -0.68
CA ARG A 100 11.03 4.89 -1.94
C ARG A 100 11.04 3.36 -2.01
N THR A 101 10.02 2.74 -1.43
CA THR A 101 9.87 1.28 -1.40
C THR A 101 8.48 0.93 -1.88
N GLY A 102 8.38 -0.01 -2.81
CA GLY A 102 7.09 -0.43 -3.34
C GLY A 102 7.19 -1.43 -4.47
N LEU A 103 6.02 -1.83 -4.97
CA LEU A 103 5.86 -2.71 -6.12
C LEU A 103 5.03 -1.99 -7.18
N ILE A 104 5.50 -2.03 -8.43
CA ILE A 104 4.73 -1.63 -9.60
C ILE A 104 4.33 -2.89 -10.33
N LEU A 105 3.04 -3.23 -10.27
CA LEU A 105 2.49 -4.38 -10.99
C LEU A 105 2.29 -4.02 -12.46
N ALA A 106 2.76 -4.90 -13.37
CA ALA A 106 2.65 -4.72 -14.81
C ALA A 106 3.05 -3.30 -15.28
N PRO A 107 4.31 -2.89 -15.08
CA PRO A 107 4.77 -1.54 -15.44
C PRO A 107 4.55 -1.26 -16.93
N ARG A 108 4.05 -0.07 -17.26
CA ARG A 108 3.72 0.36 -18.61
C ARG A 108 4.89 1.09 -19.31
N GLY A 109 5.76 1.69 -18.51
CA GLY A 109 6.91 2.42 -19.02
C GLY A 109 7.85 2.94 -17.94
N SER A 110 8.91 3.61 -18.39
CA SER A 110 9.93 4.18 -17.49
C SER A 110 9.37 5.20 -16.49
N ASP A 111 8.29 5.88 -16.87
CA ASP A 111 7.73 6.98 -16.08
C ASP A 111 7.02 6.49 -14.81
N ASP A 112 6.56 5.24 -14.80
CA ASP A 112 5.96 4.62 -13.62
C ASP A 112 6.91 4.62 -12.40
N GLY A 113 8.22 4.55 -12.65
CA GLY A 113 9.23 4.65 -11.59
C GLY A 113 9.31 6.02 -10.91
N SER A 114 8.86 7.09 -11.57
CA SER A 114 8.91 8.45 -11.04
C SER A 114 8.13 8.62 -9.74
N HIS A 115 7.07 7.83 -9.55
CA HIS A 115 6.27 7.82 -8.33
C HIS A 115 7.08 7.45 -7.07
N PHE A 116 8.18 6.73 -7.26
CA PHE A 116 9.11 6.32 -6.20
C PHE A 116 10.48 7.01 -6.32
N SER A 117 10.60 8.04 -7.18
CA SER A 117 11.86 8.68 -7.51
C SER A 117 12.91 7.69 -8.10
N ALA A 118 12.46 6.62 -8.72
CA ALA A 118 13.31 5.61 -9.35
C ALA A 118 13.39 5.85 -10.87
N ARG A 119 14.58 5.64 -11.44
CA ARG A 119 14.79 5.67 -12.88
C ARG A 119 14.68 4.25 -13.42
N LEU A 120 13.60 3.97 -14.11
CA LEU A 120 13.41 2.71 -14.81
C LEU A 120 13.92 2.81 -16.26
N PRO A 121 14.42 1.72 -16.87
CA PRO A 121 14.85 1.73 -18.27
C PRO A 121 13.65 1.88 -19.20
N ARG A 122 13.88 2.47 -20.37
CA ARG A 122 12.82 2.66 -21.38
C ARG A 122 12.20 1.34 -21.88
N SER A 123 12.95 0.25 -21.76
CA SER A 123 12.51 -1.09 -22.16
C SER A 123 11.63 -1.80 -21.13
N ILE A 124 11.26 -1.14 -20.02
CA ILE A 124 10.53 -1.80 -18.94
C ILE A 124 9.07 -2.06 -19.28
N GLY A 125 8.48 -1.25 -20.13
CA GLY A 125 7.11 -1.42 -20.60
C GLY A 125 7.00 -2.52 -21.66
N GLY A 126 5.78 -3.00 -21.88
CA GLY A 126 5.45 -4.01 -22.87
C GLY A 126 4.70 -5.19 -22.27
N PRO A 127 4.39 -6.21 -23.09
CA PRO A 127 3.70 -7.40 -22.60
C PRO A 127 4.57 -8.13 -21.58
N VAL A 128 4.05 -8.27 -20.37
CA VAL A 128 4.72 -8.99 -19.28
C VAL A 128 3.84 -10.15 -18.80
N PRO A 129 4.43 -11.26 -18.33
CA PRO A 129 3.68 -12.35 -17.73
C PRO A 129 2.83 -11.86 -16.54
N LYS A 130 1.69 -12.52 -16.31
CA LYS A 130 0.87 -12.26 -15.10
C LYS A 130 1.73 -12.39 -13.84
N GLY A 131 1.56 -11.46 -12.91
CA GLY A 131 2.34 -11.42 -11.67
C GLY A 131 3.74 -10.82 -11.81
N ARG A 132 4.16 -10.42 -13.01
CA ARG A 132 5.42 -9.71 -13.17
C ARG A 132 5.28 -8.30 -12.61
N ALA A 133 6.24 -7.92 -11.79
CA ALA A 133 6.30 -6.63 -11.13
C ALA A 133 7.72 -6.10 -11.07
N VAL A 134 7.83 -4.80 -10.83
CA VAL A 134 9.09 -4.16 -10.45
C VAL A 134 9.05 -3.83 -8.98
N GLN A 135 9.95 -4.40 -8.22
CA GLN A 135 10.22 -3.99 -6.86
C GLN A 135 11.18 -2.81 -6.85
N ILE A 136 10.81 -1.76 -6.15
CA ILE A 136 11.63 -0.58 -5.93
C ILE A 136 12.04 -0.55 -4.46
N SER A 137 13.30 -0.23 -4.23
CA SER A 137 13.89 -0.03 -2.90
C SER A 137 14.80 1.20 -2.91
N THR A 138 15.31 1.57 -1.74
CA THR A 138 16.27 2.68 -1.61
C THR A 138 17.59 2.44 -2.36
N THR A 139 17.93 1.18 -2.63
CA THR A 139 19.16 0.78 -3.33
C THR A 139 18.97 0.62 -4.85
N GLY A 140 17.74 0.66 -5.33
CA GLY A 140 17.44 0.52 -6.75
C GLY A 140 16.15 -0.25 -7.02
N TRP A 141 16.08 -0.88 -8.18
CA TRP A 141 14.92 -1.65 -8.60
C TRP A 141 15.33 -3.03 -9.12
N THR A 142 14.41 -3.98 -9.05
CA THR A 142 14.58 -5.32 -9.62
C THR A 142 13.27 -5.90 -10.14
N TRP A 143 13.35 -6.78 -11.12
CA TRP A 143 12.21 -7.57 -11.54
C TRP A 143 11.87 -8.61 -10.48
N VAL A 144 10.59 -8.75 -10.18
CA VAL A 144 10.06 -9.80 -9.32
C VAL A 144 8.89 -10.50 -10.00
N GLN A 145 8.66 -11.73 -9.61
CA GLN A 145 7.51 -12.53 -10.03
C GLN A 145 6.67 -12.82 -8.79
N VAL A 146 5.49 -12.21 -8.73
CA VAL A 146 4.50 -12.55 -7.70
C VAL A 146 3.92 -13.92 -8.05
N PRO A 147 4.05 -14.92 -7.19
CA PRO A 147 3.48 -16.22 -7.45
C PRO A 147 1.95 -16.14 -7.51
N LYS A 148 1.34 -17.03 -8.26
CA LYS A 148 -0.09 -17.25 -8.21
C LYS A 148 -0.37 -18.26 -7.11
N ASP A 149 -1.31 -17.96 -6.23
CA ASP A 149 -1.83 -18.98 -5.30
C ASP A 149 -2.38 -20.15 -6.11
N GLN A 150 -1.99 -21.36 -5.67
CA GLN A 150 -2.45 -22.61 -6.28
C GLN A 150 -3.78 -23.01 -5.69
#